data_7c12d19fb992a84e769000e7db8efeef
#
_entry.id   7c12d19fb992a84e769000e7db8efeef
#
_cell.length_a   1.000
_cell.length_b   1.000
_cell.length_c   1.000
_cell.angle_alpha   90.00
_cell.angle_beta   90.00
_cell.angle_gamma   90.00
#
_symmetry.space_group_name_H-M   'P 1'
#
loop_
_entity.id
_entity.type
_entity.pdbx_description
1 polymer ?
#
loop_
_entity_poly.entity_id
_entity_poly.type
_entity_poly.pdbx_seq_one_letter_code
_entity_poly.pdbx_strand_id
1 'polypeptide(L)'
;MDMIVPTDPCYPLAAEAPAVRAEGVNFSYGEGEARFQVLFDNRIDIAPGQLVVMTGPSGSGKTTLLTLIGGLRSLQEGRIEVLGHDLSGLGPRELVRVRRDIGFIFQLHNLFESLTAYENVKMAVQLAGVGSAAHIRERAVGILERLGLGHRIDHKPHSLSGGQRQRVAIARALANRPKLVLADEPTAALDKDASHTVVQLFKEMTVEHGTAILMVTHDHRIIELADRLVHMVDGRIVSDIVLNDALRICEFLKGVEAFKNLTPHELTNVAERMTRRQFMPGEVIIREGEVGEELFLISEGEVEIDREGREVARLGPGDFFGELALMSGNPRNANVVATRPVDTYVLGKDDFDAAIQASTSFREQLRRVYFARH
;
A
#
# COMPACT_ATOMS: atom_id res chain seq x y z
N MET A 1 -37.03 -4.64 38.37
CA MET A 1 -37.28 -3.95 37.10
C MET A 1 -35.94 -3.42 36.65
N ASP A 2 -35.12 -4.37 36.18
CA ASP A 2 -33.70 -4.14 35.87
C ASP A 2 -33.59 -3.70 34.42
N MET A 3 -33.11 -2.48 34.24
CA MET A 3 -32.79 -1.95 32.89
C MET A 3 -31.54 -2.62 32.36
N ILE A 4 -31.71 -3.43 31.33
CA ILE A 4 -30.63 -3.96 30.52
C ILE A 4 -30.05 -2.83 29.67
N VAL A 5 -28.83 -2.40 30.00
CA VAL A 5 -28.04 -1.48 29.17
C VAL A 5 -27.51 -2.30 27.98
N PRO A 6 -27.69 -1.88 26.73
CA PRO A 6 -27.07 -2.56 25.61
C PRO A 6 -25.55 -2.34 25.66
N THR A 7 -24.80 -3.40 25.70
CA THR A 7 -23.35 -3.37 25.54
C THR A 7 -23.04 -3.14 24.06
N ASP A 8 -22.50 -1.97 23.76
CA ASP A 8 -21.95 -1.57 22.47
C ASP A 8 -20.72 -2.45 22.13
N PRO A 9 -20.70 -3.19 21.02
CA PRO A 9 -19.59 -4.06 20.66
C PRO A 9 -18.53 -3.35 19.83
N CYS A 10 -18.08 -2.17 20.25
CA CYS A 10 -17.00 -1.47 19.57
C CYS A 10 -15.97 -0.92 20.55
N TYR A 11 -15.31 -1.84 21.31
CA TYR A 11 -14.05 -1.54 21.96
C TYR A 11 -12.92 -2.16 21.15
N PRO A 12 -11.91 -1.36 20.73
CA PRO A 12 -10.75 -1.93 20.06
C PRO A 12 -10.03 -2.87 21.02
N LEU A 13 -9.67 -4.06 20.50
CA LEU A 13 -8.67 -4.96 21.06
C LEU A 13 -7.51 -4.12 21.59
N ALA A 14 -6.97 -4.47 22.75
CA ALA A 14 -5.85 -3.78 23.40
C ALA A 14 -4.82 -3.37 22.36
N ALA A 15 -4.60 -2.08 22.17
CA ALA A 15 -3.75 -1.55 21.13
C ALA A 15 -2.34 -2.14 21.32
N GLU A 16 -1.90 -2.97 20.40
CA GLU A 16 -0.51 -3.42 20.35
C GLU A 16 0.41 -2.19 20.38
N ALA A 17 1.54 -2.30 21.07
CA ALA A 17 2.51 -1.21 21.13
C ALA A 17 2.91 -0.81 19.70
N PRO A 18 2.96 0.48 19.35
CA PRO A 18 3.28 0.91 18.01
C PRO A 18 4.68 0.43 17.60
N ALA A 19 4.84 0.09 16.32
CA ALA A 19 6.15 -0.25 15.76
C ALA A 19 7.10 0.95 15.73
N VAL A 20 6.54 2.16 15.59
CA VAL A 20 7.26 3.43 15.70
C VAL A 20 6.42 4.40 16.52
N ARG A 21 7.05 5.09 17.47
CA ARG A 21 6.50 6.29 18.15
C ARG A 21 7.56 7.37 18.17
N ALA A 22 7.25 8.50 17.56
CA ALA A 22 8.11 9.68 17.57
C ALA A 22 7.34 10.87 18.15
N GLU A 23 7.94 11.57 19.14
CA GLU A 23 7.31 12.66 19.86
C GLU A 23 8.28 13.84 20.00
N GLY A 24 7.85 15.03 19.56
CA GLY A 24 8.58 16.28 19.72
C GLY A 24 9.94 16.28 19.02
N VAL A 25 10.05 15.58 17.89
CA VAL A 25 11.34 15.39 17.20
C VAL A 25 11.79 16.68 16.53
N ASN A 26 12.94 17.22 17.01
CA ASN A 26 13.65 18.34 16.42
C ASN A 26 15.02 17.87 15.94
N PHE A 27 15.48 18.40 14.81
CA PHE A 27 16.80 18.07 14.28
C PHE A 27 17.40 19.21 13.47
N SER A 28 18.70 19.45 13.67
CA SER A 28 19.49 20.46 12.96
C SER A 28 20.73 19.83 12.32
N TYR A 29 21.10 20.32 11.15
CA TYR A 29 22.41 20.05 10.55
C TYR A 29 23.40 21.18 10.88
N GLY A 30 24.68 20.86 10.76
CA GLY A 30 25.78 21.81 11.01
C GLY A 30 26.05 22.09 12.50
N GLU A 31 27.07 22.89 12.78
CA GLU A 31 27.47 23.31 14.11
C GLU A 31 27.75 24.82 14.12
N GLY A 32 27.64 25.43 15.30
CA GLY A 32 27.90 26.86 15.49
C GLY A 32 27.02 27.73 14.59
N GLU A 33 27.62 28.71 13.90
CA GLU A 33 26.90 29.62 13.00
C GLU A 33 26.34 28.97 11.76
N ALA A 34 26.83 27.78 11.34
CA ALA A 34 26.31 26.99 10.21
C ALA A 34 25.19 26.05 10.62
N ARG A 35 24.72 26.09 11.87
CA ARG A 35 23.60 25.25 12.34
C ARG A 35 22.29 25.75 11.72
N PHE A 36 21.56 24.84 11.07
CA PHE A 36 20.21 25.11 10.55
C PHE A 36 19.26 23.97 10.91
N GLN A 37 18.10 24.32 11.40
CA GLN A 37 17.09 23.36 11.80
C GLN A 37 16.30 22.85 10.57
N VAL A 38 16.07 21.54 10.54
CA VAL A 38 15.40 20.84 9.43
C VAL A 38 14.11 20.15 9.88
N LEU A 39 14.02 19.73 11.14
CA LEU A 39 12.81 19.15 11.70
C LEU A 39 12.34 19.96 12.90
N PHE A 40 11.01 20.17 12.99
CA PHE A 40 10.38 21.02 14.00
C PHE A 40 9.19 20.29 14.63
N ASP A 41 9.33 19.86 15.89
CA ASP A 41 8.28 19.26 16.73
C ASP A 41 7.44 18.17 16.02
N ASN A 42 8.12 17.24 15.34
CA ASN A 42 7.42 16.19 14.61
C ASN A 42 6.92 15.09 15.54
N ARG A 43 5.71 14.62 15.26
CA ARG A 43 5.04 13.51 15.98
C ARG A 43 4.47 12.55 14.95
N ILE A 44 4.73 11.25 15.15
CA ILE A 44 4.16 10.19 14.33
C ILE A 44 4.19 8.87 15.09
N ASP A 45 3.08 8.14 15.06
CA ASP A 45 2.96 6.76 15.53
C ASP A 45 2.65 5.86 14.34
N ILE A 46 3.23 4.66 14.29
CA ILE A 46 2.96 3.67 13.23
C ILE A 46 2.66 2.34 13.90
N ALA A 47 1.49 1.78 13.62
CA ALA A 47 1.09 0.47 14.15
C ALA A 47 1.79 -0.69 13.39
N PRO A 48 1.96 -1.86 14.01
CA PRO A 48 2.32 -3.08 13.30
C PRO A 48 1.34 -3.35 12.15
N GLY A 49 1.84 -3.84 11.01
CA GLY A 49 1.03 -4.13 9.84
C GLY A 49 0.49 -2.91 9.08
N GLN A 50 0.86 -1.70 9.47
CA GLN A 50 0.39 -0.46 8.82
C GLN A 50 1.35 -0.01 7.72
N LEU A 51 0.81 0.31 6.53
CA LEU A 51 1.52 0.99 5.45
C LEU A 51 1.26 2.49 5.52
N VAL A 52 2.27 3.26 5.94
CA VAL A 52 2.23 4.71 6.00
C VAL A 52 3.05 5.30 4.85
N VAL A 53 2.42 6.15 4.06
CA VAL A 53 3.09 6.92 3.01
C VAL A 53 3.30 8.36 3.45
N MET A 54 4.53 8.82 3.35
CA MET A 54 4.93 10.21 3.63
C MET A 54 5.20 10.95 2.34
N THR A 55 4.49 12.04 2.12
CA THR A 55 4.60 12.93 0.95
C THR A 55 5.07 14.33 1.35
N GLY A 56 5.40 15.17 0.39
CA GLY A 56 5.77 16.57 0.62
C GLY A 56 6.89 17.04 -0.30
N PRO A 57 7.15 18.34 -0.40
CA PRO A 57 8.17 18.92 -1.28
C PRO A 57 9.57 18.34 -1.05
N SER A 58 10.43 18.41 -2.08
CA SER A 58 11.85 18.08 -1.89
C SER A 58 12.47 19.01 -0.83
N GLY A 59 13.31 18.46 0.03
CA GLY A 59 13.92 19.21 1.13
C GLY A 59 13.03 19.41 2.36
N SER A 60 11.78 18.91 2.39
CA SER A 60 10.90 19.08 3.57
C SER A 60 11.28 18.26 4.81
N GLY A 61 12.38 17.48 4.79
CA GLY A 61 12.86 16.73 5.96
C GLY A 61 12.48 15.26 6.02
N LYS A 62 11.74 14.70 5.04
CA LYS A 62 11.26 13.30 5.02
C LYS A 62 12.36 12.26 5.22
N THR A 63 13.42 12.32 4.40
CA THR A 63 14.59 11.43 4.52
C THR A 63 15.30 11.60 5.86
N THR A 64 15.34 12.82 6.40
CA THR A 64 15.94 13.08 7.72
C THR A 64 15.15 12.38 8.82
N LEU A 65 13.81 12.53 8.84
CA LEU A 65 12.95 11.85 9.80
C LEU A 65 13.05 10.32 9.66
N LEU A 66 13.01 9.80 8.43
CA LEU A 66 13.16 8.38 8.14
C LEU A 66 14.50 7.82 8.66
N THR A 67 15.61 8.54 8.49
CA THR A 67 16.93 8.12 8.98
C THR A 67 17.07 8.21 10.50
N LEU A 68 16.37 9.13 11.16
CA LEU A 68 16.29 9.21 12.63
C LEU A 68 15.51 8.04 13.20
N ILE A 69 14.31 7.74 12.66
CA ILE A 69 13.50 6.58 13.04
C ILE A 69 14.30 5.28 12.88
N GLY A 70 15.09 5.16 11.83
CA GLY A 70 15.94 4.00 11.63
C GLY A 70 17.21 3.93 12.47
N GLY A 71 17.42 4.89 13.34
CA GLY A 71 18.63 4.96 14.19
C GLY A 71 19.93 5.14 13.40
N LEU A 72 19.87 5.63 12.16
CA LEU A 72 21.06 5.92 11.33
C LEU A 72 21.66 7.28 11.66
N ARG A 73 20.90 8.12 12.36
CA ARG A 73 21.33 9.41 12.91
C ARG A 73 21.03 9.46 14.39
N SER A 74 21.85 10.15 15.16
CA SER A 74 21.62 10.38 16.58
C SER A 74 20.49 11.39 16.75
N LEU A 75 19.53 11.07 17.61
CA LEU A 75 18.47 11.98 18.01
C LEU A 75 19.08 13.16 18.79
N GLN A 76 18.64 14.38 18.49
CA GLN A 76 19.10 15.59 19.18
C GLN A 76 18.09 16.04 20.25
N GLU A 77 16.79 16.08 19.88
CA GLU A 77 15.71 16.50 20.77
C GLU A 77 14.45 15.69 20.47
N GLY A 78 13.63 15.47 21.48
CA GLY A 78 12.42 14.67 21.41
C GLY A 78 12.67 13.21 21.81
N ARG A 79 11.73 12.33 21.46
CA ARG A 79 11.80 10.91 21.75
C ARG A 79 11.45 10.10 20.51
N ILE A 80 12.19 9.05 20.25
CA ILE A 80 11.85 8.05 19.21
C ILE A 80 11.95 6.66 19.80
N GLU A 81 10.84 5.95 19.80
CA GLU A 81 10.75 4.54 20.18
C GLU A 81 10.48 3.71 18.92
N VAL A 82 11.26 2.65 18.70
CA VAL A 82 11.14 1.76 17.55
C VAL A 82 11.16 0.32 18.03
N LEU A 83 10.12 -0.43 17.67
CA LEU A 83 9.95 -1.84 18.05
C LEU A 83 10.13 -2.08 19.57
N GLY A 84 9.60 -1.13 20.40
CA GLY A 84 9.69 -1.16 21.85
C GLY A 84 11.04 -0.68 22.44
N HIS A 85 11.94 -0.13 21.62
CA HIS A 85 13.24 0.39 22.05
C HIS A 85 13.31 1.91 21.93
N ASP A 86 13.55 2.63 23.02
CA ASP A 86 13.81 4.07 23.01
C ASP A 86 15.23 4.33 22.47
N LEU A 87 15.30 4.97 21.28
CA LEU A 87 16.57 5.18 20.58
C LEU A 87 17.49 6.21 21.26
N SER A 88 16.93 7.09 22.10
CA SER A 88 17.69 8.20 22.74
C SER A 88 18.76 7.73 23.73
N GLY A 89 18.53 6.54 24.35
CA GLY A 89 19.44 5.98 25.35
C GLY A 89 20.32 4.84 24.87
N LEU A 90 20.18 4.40 23.60
CA LEU A 90 20.85 3.18 23.12
C LEU A 90 22.32 3.42 22.74
N GLY A 91 23.19 2.54 23.23
CA GLY A 91 24.56 2.45 22.77
C GLY A 91 24.70 1.83 21.36
N PRO A 92 25.90 1.94 20.73
CA PRO A 92 26.12 1.44 19.36
C PRO A 92 25.77 -0.03 19.16
N ARG A 93 26.01 -0.88 20.17
CA ARG A 93 25.73 -2.34 20.10
C ARG A 93 24.21 -2.62 20.14
N GLU A 94 23.46 -1.85 20.89
CA GLU A 94 22.02 -1.97 21.03
C GLU A 94 21.34 -1.46 19.76
N LEU A 95 21.77 -0.34 19.18
CA LEU A 95 21.30 0.16 17.89
C LEU A 95 21.52 -0.87 16.76
N VAL A 96 22.61 -1.63 16.78
CA VAL A 96 22.83 -2.71 15.80
C VAL A 96 21.75 -3.80 15.94
N ARG A 97 21.33 -4.13 17.19
CA ARG A 97 20.27 -5.13 17.41
C ARG A 97 18.92 -4.64 16.86
N VAL A 98 18.54 -3.40 17.18
CA VAL A 98 17.29 -2.80 16.66
C VAL A 98 17.29 -2.78 15.13
N ARG A 99 18.40 -2.34 14.52
CA ARG A 99 18.52 -2.25 13.04
C ARG A 99 18.46 -3.60 12.31
N ARG A 100 18.66 -4.74 12.98
CA ARG A 100 18.47 -6.07 12.39
C ARG A 100 17.02 -6.37 12.02
N ASP A 101 16.08 -5.79 12.76
CA ASP A 101 14.64 -5.94 12.54
C ASP A 101 14.10 -4.83 11.62
N ILE A 102 14.95 -3.94 11.11
CA ILE A 102 14.58 -2.86 10.20
C ILE A 102 15.15 -3.12 8.80
N GLY A 103 14.28 -3.12 7.80
CA GLY A 103 14.64 -3.15 6.38
C GLY A 103 14.78 -1.72 5.84
N PHE A 104 15.97 -1.36 5.33
CA PHE A 104 16.20 -0.05 4.71
C PHE A 104 16.26 -0.13 3.20
N ILE A 105 15.47 0.71 2.52
CA ILE A 105 15.51 0.91 1.08
C ILE A 105 15.81 2.38 0.83
N PHE A 106 17.00 2.65 0.28
CA PHE A 106 17.47 4.00 -0.02
C PHE A 106 17.27 4.34 -1.49
N GLN A 107 17.08 5.62 -1.79
CA GLN A 107 16.99 6.14 -3.14
C GLN A 107 18.25 5.80 -3.99
N LEU A 108 19.43 5.82 -3.40
CA LEU A 108 20.72 5.53 -4.06
C LEU A 108 21.13 4.05 -3.93
N HIS A 109 20.22 3.10 -3.88
CA HIS A 109 20.43 1.65 -3.84
C HIS A 109 21.45 1.14 -2.78
N ASN A 110 22.58 1.80 -2.60
CA ASN A 110 23.68 1.50 -1.64
C ASN A 110 24.11 0.01 -1.70
N LEU A 111 24.28 -0.52 -2.91
CA LEU A 111 24.80 -1.87 -3.12
C LEU A 111 26.32 -1.89 -3.01
N PHE A 112 26.86 -3.02 -2.56
CA PHE A 112 28.29 -3.29 -2.59
C PHE A 112 28.71 -3.66 -4.01
N GLU A 113 29.44 -2.80 -4.68
CA GLU A 113 29.84 -2.94 -6.08
C GLU A 113 30.71 -4.18 -6.37
N SER A 114 31.45 -4.64 -5.36
CA SER A 114 32.28 -5.84 -5.45
C SER A 114 31.49 -7.15 -5.38
N LEU A 115 30.26 -7.11 -4.85
CA LEU A 115 29.40 -8.27 -4.61
C LEU A 115 28.37 -8.43 -5.72
N THR A 116 28.01 -9.69 -6.04
CA THR A 116 26.89 -10.00 -6.93
C THR A 116 25.54 -9.64 -6.30
N ALA A 117 24.44 -9.68 -7.08
CA ALA A 117 23.10 -9.50 -6.56
C ALA A 117 22.79 -10.50 -5.44
N TYR A 118 23.11 -11.77 -5.65
CA TYR A 118 22.97 -12.81 -4.61
C TYR A 118 23.78 -12.49 -3.36
N GLU A 119 25.07 -12.12 -3.50
CA GLU A 119 25.95 -11.86 -2.37
C GLU A 119 25.51 -10.62 -1.56
N ASN A 120 24.99 -9.56 -2.22
CA ASN A 120 24.40 -8.39 -1.57
C ASN A 120 23.22 -8.79 -0.68
N VAL A 121 22.34 -9.68 -1.14
CA VAL A 121 21.18 -10.15 -0.37
C VAL A 121 21.61 -11.16 0.69
N LYS A 122 22.47 -12.14 0.34
CA LYS A 122 23.03 -13.14 1.25
C LYS A 122 23.65 -12.51 2.49
N MET A 123 24.43 -11.44 2.31
CA MET A 123 25.07 -10.74 3.42
C MET A 123 24.04 -10.23 4.45
N ALA A 124 22.93 -9.67 3.99
CA ALA A 124 21.88 -9.23 4.90
C ALA A 124 21.28 -10.41 5.68
N VAL A 125 21.01 -11.53 5.02
CA VAL A 125 20.49 -12.74 5.69
C VAL A 125 21.49 -13.29 6.71
N GLN A 126 22.79 -13.30 6.39
CA GLN A 126 23.84 -13.75 7.31
C GLN A 126 23.96 -12.87 8.57
N LEU A 127 23.81 -11.56 8.43
CA LEU A 127 23.89 -10.62 9.56
C LEU A 127 22.72 -10.80 10.56
N ALA A 128 21.61 -11.37 10.15
CA ALA A 128 20.52 -11.74 11.06
C ALA A 128 20.89 -12.93 11.98
N GLY A 129 21.92 -13.70 11.62
CA GLY A 129 22.45 -14.75 12.48
C GLY A 129 21.60 -16.03 12.54
N VAL A 130 20.67 -16.24 11.60
CA VAL A 130 19.72 -17.35 11.62
C VAL A 130 19.86 -18.23 10.39
N GLY A 131 20.04 -19.54 10.60
CA GLY A 131 19.91 -20.57 9.57
C GLY A 131 21.21 -21.18 9.06
N SER A 132 21.09 -22.35 8.42
CA SER A 132 22.18 -23.04 7.72
C SER A 132 22.54 -22.31 6.42
N ALA A 133 23.69 -22.65 5.83
CA ALA A 133 24.09 -22.11 4.53
C ALA A 133 23.04 -22.38 3.43
N ALA A 134 22.35 -23.54 3.48
CA ALA A 134 21.27 -23.88 2.55
C ALA A 134 20.05 -22.94 2.74
N HIS A 135 19.64 -22.69 3.97
CA HIS A 135 18.53 -21.79 4.29
C HIS A 135 18.81 -20.33 3.88
N ILE A 136 20.07 -19.88 4.12
CA ILE A 136 20.50 -18.53 3.69
C ILE A 136 20.41 -18.40 2.16
N ARG A 137 20.85 -19.44 1.43
CA ARG A 137 20.76 -19.45 -0.03
C ARG A 137 19.32 -19.45 -0.51
N GLU A 138 18.49 -20.31 0.03
CA GLU A 138 17.05 -20.40 -0.31
C GLU A 138 16.36 -19.05 -0.15
N ARG A 139 16.53 -18.37 1.00
CA ARG A 139 15.94 -17.05 1.24
C ARG A 139 16.45 -15.97 0.29
N ALA A 140 17.76 -15.92 0.09
CA ALA A 140 18.37 -14.90 -0.77
C ALA A 140 17.98 -15.09 -2.25
N VAL A 141 17.94 -16.33 -2.73
CA VAL A 141 17.51 -16.64 -4.10
C VAL A 141 16.01 -16.42 -4.25
N GLY A 142 15.20 -16.95 -3.32
CA GLY A 142 13.74 -16.85 -3.40
C GLY A 142 13.23 -15.41 -3.46
N ILE A 143 13.78 -14.48 -2.66
CA ILE A 143 13.38 -13.08 -2.74
C ILE A 143 13.83 -12.41 -4.05
N LEU A 144 15.00 -12.77 -4.59
CA LEU A 144 15.46 -12.27 -5.89
C LEU A 144 14.58 -12.79 -7.03
N GLU A 145 14.17 -14.05 -6.99
CA GLU A 145 13.26 -14.64 -7.97
C GLU A 145 11.88 -13.98 -7.93
N ARG A 146 11.32 -13.75 -6.76
CA ARG A 146 10.06 -13.01 -6.57
C ARG A 146 10.10 -11.60 -7.18
N LEU A 147 11.26 -10.96 -7.15
CA LEU A 147 11.50 -9.65 -7.76
C LEU A 147 11.95 -9.75 -9.24
N GLY A 148 11.83 -10.92 -9.88
CA GLY A 148 12.16 -11.14 -11.28
C GLY A 148 13.65 -11.08 -11.61
N LEU A 149 14.52 -11.34 -10.62
CA LEU A 149 15.99 -11.27 -10.77
C LEU A 149 16.68 -12.66 -10.74
N GLY A 150 15.93 -13.76 -10.81
CA GLY A 150 16.48 -15.12 -10.78
C GLY A 150 17.57 -15.35 -11.85
N HIS A 151 17.41 -14.76 -13.03
CA HIS A 151 18.39 -14.83 -14.13
C HIS A 151 19.58 -13.85 -14.00
N ARG A 152 19.65 -13.04 -12.93
CA ARG A 152 20.65 -12.00 -12.67
C ARG A 152 21.38 -12.16 -11.34
N ILE A 153 21.19 -13.26 -10.64
CA ILE A 153 21.73 -13.47 -9.27
C ILE A 153 23.25 -13.35 -9.18
N ASP A 154 23.97 -13.76 -10.23
CA ASP A 154 25.44 -13.72 -10.29
C ASP A 154 26.00 -12.42 -10.91
N HIS A 155 25.13 -11.46 -11.24
CA HIS A 155 25.55 -10.19 -11.82
C HIS A 155 25.92 -9.19 -10.73
N LYS A 156 26.98 -8.40 -10.97
CA LYS A 156 27.40 -7.29 -10.11
C LYS A 156 26.63 -6.02 -10.44
N PRO A 157 26.50 -5.04 -9.50
CA PRO A 157 25.71 -3.82 -9.69
C PRO A 157 26.01 -3.04 -10.96
N HIS A 158 27.29 -2.96 -11.38
CA HIS A 158 27.67 -2.25 -12.61
C HIS A 158 27.11 -2.88 -13.90
N SER A 159 26.75 -4.17 -13.88
CA SER A 159 26.15 -4.88 -15.02
C SER A 159 24.62 -4.98 -14.95
N LEU A 160 23.99 -4.31 -13.97
CA LEU A 160 22.55 -4.25 -13.75
C LEU A 160 22.00 -2.87 -14.17
N SER A 161 20.79 -2.86 -14.72
CA SER A 161 20.08 -1.59 -14.95
C SER A 161 19.74 -0.89 -13.62
N GLY A 162 19.34 0.40 -13.67
CA GLY A 162 18.89 1.14 -12.49
C GLY A 162 17.76 0.45 -11.74
N GLY A 163 16.73 0.01 -12.47
CA GLY A 163 15.60 -0.73 -11.87
C GLY A 163 16.01 -2.12 -11.34
N GLN A 164 16.95 -2.82 -11.97
CA GLN A 164 17.48 -4.06 -11.44
C GLN A 164 18.26 -3.85 -10.15
N ARG A 165 19.12 -2.81 -10.08
CA ARG A 165 19.80 -2.43 -8.82
C ARG A 165 18.83 -2.09 -7.72
N GLN A 166 17.77 -1.36 -8.03
CA GLN A 166 16.71 -1.04 -7.05
C GLN A 166 16.04 -2.30 -6.52
N ARG A 167 15.68 -3.24 -7.39
CA ARG A 167 15.09 -4.52 -6.96
C ARG A 167 16.05 -5.36 -6.11
N VAL A 168 17.36 -5.34 -6.38
CA VAL A 168 18.37 -5.98 -5.49
C VAL A 168 18.41 -5.31 -4.12
N ALA A 169 18.35 -3.97 -4.06
CA ALA A 169 18.32 -3.23 -2.80
C ALA A 169 17.04 -3.55 -1.99
N ILE A 170 15.90 -3.65 -2.66
CA ILE A 170 14.64 -4.09 -2.06
C ILE A 170 14.75 -5.54 -1.54
N ALA A 171 15.27 -6.47 -2.38
CA ALA A 171 15.50 -7.85 -1.95
C ALA A 171 16.35 -7.93 -0.69
N ARG A 172 17.45 -7.16 -0.64
CA ARG A 172 18.32 -7.08 0.53
C ARG A 172 17.62 -6.60 1.78
N ALA A 173 16.80 -5.56 1.66
CA ALA A 173 16.05 -5.00 2.78
C ALA A 173 15.00 -5.97 3.34
N LEU A 174 14.33 -6.73 2.47
CA LEU A 174 13.21 -7.60 2.83
C LEU A 174 13.61 -9.04 3.15
N ALA A 175 14.84 -9.47 2.81
CA ALA A 175 15.27 -10.85 2.94
C ALA A 175 15.16 -11.42 4.37
N ASN A 176 15.21 -10.57 5.40
CA ASN A 176 15.11 -10.98 6.80
C ASN A 176 13.69 -10.94 7.38
N ARG A 177 12.67 -10.65 6.57
CA ARG A 177 11.31 -10.40 7.05
C ARG A 177 11.31 -9.39 8.21
N PRO A 178 11.75 -8.15 7.93
CA PRO A 178 11.85 -7.12 8.97
C PRO A 178 10.50 -6.81 9.58
N LYS A 179 10.49 -6.38 10.85
CA LYS A 179 9.29 -5.92 11.53
C LYS A 179 8.92 -4.48 11.13
N LEU A 180 9.91 -3.71 10.66
CA LEU A 180 9.75 -2.34 10.17
C LEU A 180 10.51 -2.19 8.85
N VAL A 181 9.86 -1.62 7.83
CA VAL A 181 10.51 -1.21 6.57
C VAL A 181 10.50 0.32 6.48
N LEU A 182 11.66 0.89 6.22
CA LEU A 182 11.86 2.32 5.98
C LEU A 182 12.35 2.49 4.54
N ALA A 183 11.51 3.08 3.68
CA ALA A 183 11.76 3.16 2.25
C ALA A 183 11.77 4.62 1.77
N ASP A 184 12.82 5.04 1.10
CA ASP A 184 12.96 6.36 0.48
C ASP A 184 12.93 6.19 -1.05
N GLU A 185 11.81 6.58 -1.68
CA GLU A 185 11.53 6.50 -3.13
C GLU A 185 11.80 5.10 -3.74
N PRO A 186 11.24 4.01 -3.19
CA PRO A 186 11.61 2.65 -3.57
C PRO A 186 11.26 2.27 -5.01
N THR A 187 10.33 2.97 -5.66
CA THR A 187 9.84 2.68 -7.01
C THR A 187 10.29 3.67 -8.08
N ALA A 188 11.01 4.74 -7.71
CA ALA A 188 11.38 5.82 -8.63
C ALA A 188 12.17 5.37 -9.89
N ALA A 189 12.95 4.28 -9.78
CA ALA A 189 13.74 3.74 -10.88
C ALA A 189 13.10 2.51 -11.58
N LEU A 190 11.85 2.17 -11.22
CA LEU A 190 11.15 0.96 -11.69
C LEU A 190 10.16 1.28 -12.80
N ASP A 191 10.04 0.37 -13.76
CA ASP A 191 8.92 0.35 -14.70
C ASP A 191 7.61 -0.03 -14.00
N LYS A 192 6.50 0.02 -14.74
CA LYS A 192 5.15 -0.21 -14.19
C LYS A 192 5.01 -1.62 -13.58
N ASP A 193 5.50 -2.65 -14.27
CA ASP A 193 5.31 -4.04 -13.85
C ASP A 193 6.19 -4.37 -12.64
N ALA A 194 7.43 -3.89 -12.62
CA ALA A 194 8.32 -4.04 -11.48
C ALA A 194 7.81 -3.26 -10.24
N SER A 195 7.26 -2.06 -10.45
CA SER A 195 6.63 -1.29 -9.38
C SER A 195 5.44 -2.05 -8.78
N HIS A 196 4.57 -2.61 -9.62
CA HIS A 196 3.42 -3.40 -9.16
C HIS A 196 3.87 -4.61 -8.32
N THR A 197 4.87 -5.37 -8.79
CA THR A 197 5.43 -6.50 -8.04
C THR A 197 5.95 -6.10 -6.65
N VAL A 198 6.66 -4.96 -6.57
CA VAL A 198 7.19 -4.43 -5.30
C VAL A 198 6.07 -4.01 -4.36
N VAL A 199 5.04 -3.33 -4.88
CA VAL A 199 3.89 -2.87 -4.11
C VAL A 199 3.09 -4.05 -3.54
N GLN A 200 2.86 -5.09 -4.34
CA GLN A 200 2.22 -6.31 -3.87
C GLN A 200 3.02 -7.00 -2.76
N LEU A 201 4.36 -7.05 -2.93
CA LEU A 201 5.23 -7.62 -1.90
C LEU A 201 5.16 -6.84 -0.57
N PHE A 202 5.09 -5.51 -0.61
CA PHE A 202 4.88 -4.69 0.59
C PHE A 202 3.54 -4.98 1.26
N LYS A 203 2.47 -5.09 0.46
CA LYS A 203 1.13 -5.40 0.96
C LYS A 203 1.07 -6.79 1.62
N GLU A 204 1.65 -7.80 0.99
CA GLU A 204 1.77 -9.13 1.59
C GLU A 204 2.50 -9.08 2.94
N MET A 205 3.60 -8.32 3.03
CA MET A 205 4.35 -8.18 4.29
C MET A 205 3.56 -7.50 5.39
N THR A 206 2.74 -6.50 5.07
CA THR A 206 1.88 -5.86 6.08
C THR A 206 0.80 -6.83 6.58
N VAL A 207 0.13 -7.54 5.67
CA VAL A 207 -0.99 -8.43 5.98
C VAL A 207 -0.53 -9.75 6.62
N GLU A 208 0.47 -10.43 6.01
CA GLU A 208 0.86 -11.78 6.43
C GLU A 208 1.87 -11.78 7.59
N HIS A 209 2.70 -10.75 7.69
CA HIS A 209 3.80 -10.71 8.66
C HIS A 209 3.67 -9.60 9.70
N GLY A 210 2.64 -8.75 9.60
CA GLY A 210 2.48 -7.61 10.50
C GLY A 210 3.61 -6.58 10.39
N THR A 211 4.35 -6.56 9.27
CA THR A 211 5.44 -5.61 9.05
C THR A 211 4.88 -4.20 8.95
N ALA A 212 5.35 -3.28 9.79
CA ALA A 212 5.07 -1.85 9.64
C ALA A 212 5.93 -1.27 8.51
N ILE A 213 5.36 -0.40 7.68
CA ILE A 213 6.09 0.22 6.55
C ILE A 213 5.90 1.73 6.59
N LEU A 214 7.00 2.48 6.67
CA LEU A 214 7.04 3.92 6.41
C LEU A 214 7.76 4.18 5.09
N MET A 215 7.05 4.76 4.14
CA MET A 215 7.55 4.97 2.79
C MET A 215 7.44 6.43 2.39
N VAL A 216 8.54 6.99 1.91
CA VAL A 216 8.56 8.30 1.22
C VAL A 216 8.40 8.02 -0.27
N THR A 217 7.33 8.53 -0.88
CA THR A 217 7.12 8.41 -2.33
C THR A 217 6.13 9.44 -2.86
N HIS A 218 6.20 9.69 -4.17
CA HIS A 218 5.21 10.44 -4.94
C HIS A 218 4.43 9.55 -5.92
N ASP A 219 4.61 8.24 -5.85
CA ASP A 219 3.90 7.28 -6.71
C ASP A 219 2.45 7.09 -6.24
N HIS A 220 1.49 7.62 -7.01
CA HIS A 220 0.06 7.54 -6.69
C HIS A 220 -0.43 6.10 -6.49
N ARG A 221 0.14 5.12 -7.20
CA ARG A 221 -0.23 3.71 -7.09
C ARG A 221 0.03 3.14 -5.69
N ILE A 222 1.08 3.64 -5.03
CA ILE A 222 1.40 3.25 -3.64
C ILE A 222 0.52 4.03 -2.66
N ILE A 223 0.26 5.31 -2.95
CA ILE A 223 -0.61 6.15 -2.11
C ILE A 223 -2.01 5.52 -1.99
N GLU A 224 -2.54 4.98 -3.08
CA GLU A 224 -3.84 4.30 -3.09
C GLU A 224 -3.89 3.05 -2.19
N LEU A 225 -2.76 2.41 -1.95
CA LEU A 225 -2.65 1.22 -1.10
C LEU A 225 -2.26 1.53 0.35
N ALA A 226 -1.92 2.78 0.65
CA ALA A 226 -1.53 3.20 1.99
C ALA A 226 -2.71 3.13 2.96
N ASP A 227 -2.46 2.75 4.20
CA ASP A 227 -3.45 2.84 5.28
C ASP A 227 -3.51 4.25 5.85
N ARG A 228 -2.42 5.01 5.67
CA ARG A 228 -2.27 6.35 6.23
C ARG A 228 -1.36 7.21 5.36
N LEU A 229 -1.77 8.45 5.16
CA LEU A 229 -1.03 9.45 4.40
C LEU A 229 -0.56 10.57 5.31
N VAL A 230 0.75 10.77 5.38
CA VAL A 230 1.39 11.83 6.14
C VAL A 230 1.96 12.86 5.17
N HIS A 231 1.64 14.13 5.37
CA HIS A 231 2.18 15.22 4.54
C HIS A 231 3.13 16.10 5.33
N MET A 232 4.34 16.28 4.80
CA MET A 232 5.41 17.04 5.46
C MET A 232 5.82 18.25 4.64
N VAL A 233 5.81 19.43 5.26
CA VAL A 233 6.21 20.71 4.66
C VAL A 233 7.12 21.45 5.62
N ASP A 234 8.20 22.01 5.12
CA ASP A 234 9.16 22.85 5.88
C ASP A 234 9.54 22.24 7.24
N GLY A 235 9.87 20.96 7.25
CA GLY A 235 10.31 20.24 8.44
C GLY A 235 9.22 19.90 9.44
N ARG A 236 7.95 20.04 9.10
CA ARG A 236 6.80 19.74 9.96
C ARG A 236 5.85 18.76 9.29
N ILE A 237 5.31 17.84 10.06
CA ILE A 237 4.13 17.08 9.66
C ILE A 237 2.94 18.02 9.81
N VAL A 238 2.33 18.38 8.67
CA VAL A 238 1.20 19.32 8.59
C VAL A 238 -0.14 18.62 8.43
N SER A 239 -0.13 17.38 8.00
CA SER A 239 -1.33 16.54 7.83
C SER A 239 -0.99 15.08 8.06
N ASP A 240 -1.90 14.36 8.70
CA ASP A 240 -1.78 12.95 9.04
C ASP A 240 -3.20 12.34 8.96
N ILE A 241 -3.47 11.62 7.87
CA ILE A 241 -4.80 11.16 7.49
C ILE A 241 -4.81 9.63 7.40
N VAL A 242 -5.68 9.00 8.16
CA VAL A 242 -5.99 7.57 7.99
C VAL A 242 -6.85 7.43 6.74
N LEU A 243 -6.36 6.71 5.76
CA LEU A 243 -7.07 6.39 4.53
C LEU A 243 -7.93 5.15 4.81
N ASN A 244 -9.17 5.34 5.22
CA ASN A 244 -10.13 4.24 5.29
C ASN A 244 -10.55 3.81 3.87
N ASP A 245 -11.11 2.62 3.72
CA ASP A 245 -11.52 2.12 2.40
C ASP A 245 -12.51 3.06 1.71
N ALA A 246 -13.40 3.72 2.47
CA ALA A 246 -14.35 4.69 1.93
C ALA A 246 -13.67 5.90 1.27
N LEU A 247 -12.58 6.44 1.85
CA LEU A 247 -11.83 7.54 1.24
C LEU A 247 -11.11 7.10 -0.05
N ARG A 248 -10.52 5.90 -0.06
CA ARG A 248 -9.91 5.31 -1.26
C ARG A 248 -10.91 5.13 -2.39
N ILE A 249 -12.07 4.58 -2.05
CA ILE A 249 -13.18 4.40 -2.98
C ILE A 249 -13.67 5.76 -3.49
N CYS A 250 -13.82 6.76 -2.63
CA CYS A 250 -14.20 8.12 -3.02
C CYS A 250 -13.24 8.72 -4.06
N GLU A 251 -11.95 8.65 -3.82
CA GLU A 251 -10.94 9.18 -4.76
C GLU A 251 -10.98 8.44 -6.10
N PHE A 252 -11.15 7.12 -6.07
CA PHE A 252 -11.31 6.32 -7.28
C PHE A 252 -12.59 6.69 -8.05
N LEU A 253 -13.74 6.80 -7.36
CA LEU A 253 -15.03 7.14 -7.96
C LEU A 253 -15.02 8.50 -8.66
N LYS A 254 -14.25 9.49 -8.20
CA LYS A 254 -14.08 10.80 -8.87
C LYS A 254 -13.53 10.67 -10.29
N GLY A 255 -12.70 9.66 -10.55
CA GLY A 255 -12.14 9.36 -11.87
C GLY A 255 -13.07 8.59 -12.81
N VAL A 256 -14.15 8.02 -12.29
CA VAL A 256 -15.06 7.17 -13.06
C VAL A 256 -16.20 8.01 -13.63
N GLU A 257 -16.41 7.91 -14.95
CA GLU A 257 -17.38 8.74 -15.68
C GLU A 257 -18.80 8.68 -15.09
N ALA A 258 -19.24 7.51 -14.63
CA ALA A 258 -20.55 7.31 -14.03
C ALA A 258 -20.79 8.07 -12.71
N PHE A 259 -19.71 8.43 -12.00
CA PHE A 259 -19.77 9.10 -10.69
C PHE A 259 -19.28 10.55 -10.71
N LYS A 260 -18.80 11.03 -11.87
CA LYS A 260 -18.14 12.33 -12.05
C LYS A 260 -18.97 13.56 -11.61
N ASN A 261 -20.29 13.46 -11.71
CA ASN A 261 -21.19 14.56 -11.39
C ASN A 261 -21.83 14.46 -10.00
N LEU A 262 -21.35 13.50 -9.17
CA LEU A 262 -21.79 13.39 -7.80
C LEU A 262 -21.11 14.46 -6.92
N THR A 263 -21.86 15.00 -5.98
CA THR A 263 -21.30 15.86 -4.94
C THR A 263 -20.35 15.07 -4.03
N PRO A 264 -19.41 15.71 -3.33
CA PRO A 264 -18.54 15.03 -2.38
C PRO A 264 -19.28 14.20 -1.34
N HIS A 265 -20.43 14.69 -0.87
CA HIS A 265 -21.27 13.96 0.10
C HIS A 265 -21.88 12.69 -0.51
N GLU A 266 -22.40 12.76 -1.74
CA GLU A 266 -22.97 11.59 -2.43
C GLU A 266 -21.90 10.55 -2.72
N LEU A 267 -20.69 10.98 -3.14
CA LEU A 267 -19.54 10.08 -3.33
C LEU A 267 -19.16 9.35 -2.05
N THR A 268 -19.10 10.08 -0.92
CA THR A 268 -18.80 9.47 0.39
C THR A 268 -19.86 8.43 0.77
N ASN A 269 -21.14 8.76 0.63
CA ASN A 269 -22.24 7.84 0.93
C ASN A 269 -22.21 6.56 0.10
N VAL A 270 -21.82 6.64 -1.17
CA VAL A 270 -21.64 5.44 -2.03
C VAL A 270 -20.41 4.66 -1.61
N ALA A 271 -19.29 5.34 -1.38
CA ALA A 271 -18.03 4.72 -1.03
C ALA A 271 -18.08 3.95 0.30
N GLU A 272 -18.76 4.49 1.32
CA GLU A 272 -18.92 3.84 2.64
C GLU A 272 -19.71 2.52 2.59
N ARG A 273 -20.48 2.30 1.51
CA ARG A 273 -21.29 1.10 1.30
C ARG A 273 -20.63 0.10 0.37
N MET A 274 -19.54 0.47 -0.29
CA MET A 274 -18.78 -0.41 -1.15
C MET A 274 -17.80 -1.26 -0.35
N THR A 275 -17.63 -2.51 -0.78
CA THR A 275 -16.63 -3.43 -0.25
C THR A 275 -15.65 -3.82 -1.34
N ARG A 276 -14.39 -4.03 -0.98
CA ARG A 276 -13.37 -4.51 -1.93
C ARG A 276 -13.44 -6.02 -2.06
N ARG A 277 -13.37 -6.52 -3.31
CA ARG A 277 -13.32 -7.96 -3.62
C ARG A 277 -12.31 -8.23 -4.73
N GLN A 278 -11.52 -9.29 -4.58
CA GLN A 278 -10.50 -9.70 -5.53
C GLN A 278 -10.88 -11.01 -6.19
N PHE A 279 -10.51 -11.14 -7.48
CA PHE A 279 -10.77 -12.36 -8.27
C PHE A 279 -9.49 -12.76 -9.01
N MET A 280 -9.26 -14.07 -9.09
CA MET A 280 -8.12 -14.64 -9.78
C MET A 280 -8.42 -14.91 -11.25
N PRO A 281 -7.40 -14.96 -12.12
CA PRO A 281 -7.60 -15.28 -13.53
C PRO A 281 -8.36 -16.61 -13.72
N GLY A 282 -9.38 -16.60 -14.57
CA GLY A 282 -10.27 -17.74 -14.83
C GLY A 282 -11.44 -17.86 -13.85
N GLU A 283 -11.51 -17.04 -12.82
CA GLU A 283 -12.63 -17.03 -11.87
C GLU A 283 -13.88 -16.41 -12.51
N VAL A 284 -15.03 -17.08 -12.37
CA VAL A 284 -16.32 -16.60 -12.85
C VAL A 284 -16.92 -15.70 -11.78
N ILE A 285 -17.04 -14.41 -12.06
CA ILE A 285 -17.55 -13.39 -11.14
C ILE A 285 -19.09 -13.35 -11.19
N ILE A 286 -19.64 -13.44 -12.39
CA ILE A 286 -21.09 -13.47 -12.64
C ILE A 286 -21.40 -14.65 -13.56
N ARG A 287 -22.51 -15.35 -13.29
CA ARG A 287 -23.06 -16.40 -14.16
C ARG A 287 -24.34 -15.93 -14.81
N GLU A 288 -24.47 -16.18 -16.11
CA GLU A 288 -25.71 -15.95 -16.85
C GLU A 288 -26.89 -16.72 -16.23
N GLY A 289 -28.04 -16.07 -16.09
CA GLY A 289 -29.26 -16.65 -15.52
C GLY A 289 -29.38 -16.56 -13.99
N GLU A 290 -28.31 -16.20 -13.26
CA GLU A 290 -28.38 -15.99 -11.80
C GLU A 290 -29.10 -14.68 -11.45
N VAL A 291 -29.66 -14.62 -10.23
CA VAL A 291 -30.24 -13.38 -9.69
C VAL A 291 -29.12 -12.38 -9.41
N GLY A 292 -29.28 -11.17 -9.92
CA GLY A 292 -28.28 -10.11 -9.74
C GLY A 292 -28.52 -9.29 -8.49
N GLU A 293 -27.64 -9.38 -7.51
CA GLU A 293 -27.73 -8.63 -6.24
C GLU A 293 -26.56 -7.66 -6.00
N GLU A 294 -25.61 -7.58 -6.92
CA GLU A 294 -24.40 -6.79 -6.77
C GLU A 294 -24.01 -6.07 -8.06
N LEU A 295 -23.49 -4.84 -7.90
CA LEU A 295 -22.78 -4.05 -8.90
C LEU A 295 -21.28 -4.16 -8.63
N PHE A 296 -20.50 -4.38 -9.67
CA PHE A 296 -19.03 -4.47 -9.60
C PHE A 296 -18.40 -3.32 -10.39
N LEU A 297 -17.46 -2.62 -9.79
CA LEU A 297 -16.69 -1.56 -10.40
C LEU A 297 -15.20 -1.97 -10.39
N ILE A 298 -14.58 -2.06 -11.57
CA ILE A 298 -13.20 -2.53 -11.72
C ILE A 298 -12.24 -1.41 -11.31
N SER A 299 -11.43 -1.65 -10.27
CA SER A 299 -10.34 -0.75 -9.90
C SER A 299 -9.03 -1.14 -10.58
N GLU A 300 -8.77 -2.44 -10.74
CA GLU A 300 -7.61 -2.98 -11.44
C GLU A 300 -7.96 -4.28 -12.15
N GLY A 301 -7.20 -4.61 -13.22
CA GLY A 301 -7.35 -5.87 -13.95
C GLY A 301 -8.26 -5.76 -15.17
N GLU A 302 -8.73 -6.90 -15.65
CA GLU A 302 -9.55 -7.00 -16.87
C GLU A 302 -10.49 -8.19 -16.75
N VAL A 303 -11.75 -8.00 -17.16
CA VAL A 303 -12.76 -9.05 -17.26
C VAL A 303 -13.25 -9.18 -18.69
N GLU A 304 -13.66 -10.39 -19.05
CA GLU A 304 -14.34 -10.71 -20.30
C GLU A 304 -15.82 -10.97 -20.01
N ILE A 305 -16.68 -10.37 -20.85
CA ILE A 305 -18.12 -10.64 -20.83
C ILE A 305 -18.42 -11.67 -21.92
N ASP A 306 -18.93 -12.81 -21.51
CA ASP A 306 -19.35 -13.92 -22.38
C ASP A 306 -20.87 -14.07 -22.36
N ARG A 307 -21.46 -14.20 -23.53
CA ARG A 307 -22.88 -14.50 -23.69
C ARG A 307 -23.04 -15.67 -24.64
N GLU A 308 -23.67 -16.74 -24.17
CA GLU A 308 -23.89 -17.95 -24.96
C GLU A 308 -22.58 -18.53 -25.54
N GLY A 309 -21.47 -18.45 -24.84
CA GLY A 309 -20.15 -18.94 -25.26
C GLY A 309 -19.42 -18.05 -26.29
N ARG A 310 -19.83 -16.78 -26.41
CA ARG A 310 -19.16 -15.78 -27.28
C ARG A 310 -18.74 -14.55 -26.48
N GLU A 311 -17.49 -14.17 -26.63
CA GLU A 311 -16.99 -12.89 -26.10
C GLU A 311 -17.78 -11.72 -26.71
N VAL A 312 -18.40 -10.90 -25.86
CA VAL A 312 -19.22 -9.74 -26.28
C VAL A 312 -18.47 -8.44 -26.01
N ALA A 313 -17.68 -8.39 -24.91
CA ALA A 313 -16.92 -7.20 -24.52
C ALA A 313 -15.80 -7.57 -23.56
N ARG A 314 -14.82 -6.67 -23.44
CA ARG A 314 -13.81 -6.62 -22.36
C ARG A 314 -13.93 -5.33 -21.60
N LEU A 315 -13.85 -5.43 -20.29
CA LEU A 315 -13.92 -4.29 -19.39
C LEU A 315 -12.65 -4.20 -18.56
N GLY A 316 -12.20 -2.97 -18.30
CA GLY A 316 -10.99 -2.64 -17.56
C GLY A 316 -11.22 -1.61 -16.45
N PRO A 317 -10.15 -1.04 -15.87
CA PRO A 317 -10.24 -0.08 -14.77
C PRO A 317 -11.13 1.12 -15.11
N GLY A 318 -12.06 1.44 -14.20
CA GLY A 318 -13.07 2.49 -14.37
C GLY A 318 -14.37 2.02 -15.03
N ASP A 319 -14.39 0.81 -15.61
CA ASP A 319 -15.62 0.19 -16.08
C ASP A 319 -16.36 -0.52 -14.93
N PHE A 320 -17.65 -0.72 -15.13
CA PHE A 320 -18.49 -1.45 -14.19
C PHE A 320 -19.41 -2.44 -14.90
N PHE A 321 -19.87 -3.45 -14.19
CA PHE A 321 -20.76 -4.50 -14.69
C PHE A 321 -21.72 -4.98 -13.60
N GLY A 322 -22.79 -5.67 -14.03
CA GLY A 322 -23.82 -6.15 -13.12
C GLY A 322 -24.97 -5.18 -12.89
N GLU A 323 -24.88 -3.94 -13.38
CA GLU A 323 -25.88 -2.89 -13.29
C GLU A 323 -27.22 -3.26 -13.95
N LEU A 324 -27.15 -4.01 -15.06
CA LEU A 324 -28.34 -4.35 -15.87
C LEU A 324 -29.36 -5.14 -15.07
N ALA A 325 -28.92 -6.14 -14.34
CA ALA A 325 -29.79 -6.97 -13.51
C ALA A 325 -30.39 -6.17 -12.35
N LEU A 326 -29.62 -5.27 -11.73
CA LEU A 326 -30.10 -4.41 -10.64
C LEU A 326 -31.15 -3.41 -11.11
N MET A 327 -30.94 -2.80 -12.29
CA MET A 327 -31.85 -1.79 -12.84
C MET A 327 -33.12 -2.40 -13.44
N SER A 328 -33.05 -3.56 -14.06
CA SER A 328 -34.19 -4.19 -14.72
C SER A 328 -34.98 -5.17 -13.83
N GLY A 329 -34.35 -5.67 -12.76
CA GLY A 329 -34.88 -6.77 -11.95
C GLY A 329 -34.85 -8.13 -12.63
N ASN A 330 -34.24 -8.23 -13.83
CA ASN A 330 -34.10 -9.48 -14.58
C ASN A 330 -32.85 -10.24 -14.12
N PRO A 331 -32.77 -11.57 -14.37
CA PRO A 331 -31.55 -12.34 -14.17
C PRO A 331 -30.35 -11.78 -14.94
N ARG A 332 -29.15 -12.17 -14.55
CA ARG A 332 -27.89 -11.84 -15.23
C ARG A 332 -27.95 -12.27 -16.70
N ASN A 333 -27.58 -11.40 -17.62
CA ASN A 333 -27.70 -11.61 -19.06
C ASN A 333 -26.41 -12.09 -19.73
N ALA A 334 -25.36 -12.30 -18.99
CA ALA A 334 -24.05 -12.76 -19.46
C ALA A 334 -23.20 -13.30 -18.32
N ASN A 335 -22.22 -14.14 -18.65
CA ASN A 335 -21.13 -14.49 -17.74
C ASN A 335 -20.09 -13.37 -17.72
N VAL A 336 -19.42 -13.18 -16.58
CA VAL A 336 -18.27 -12.29 -16.44
C VAL A 336 -17.12 -13.08 -15.82
N VAL A 337 -16.00 -13.14 -16.51
CA VAL A 337 -14.83 -13.94 -16.13
C VAL A 337 -13.59 -13.05 -16.02
N ALA A 338 -12.84 -13.22 -14.98
CA ALA A 338 -11.55 -12.51 -14.81
C ALA A 338 -10.52 -13.08 -15.81
N THR A 339 -9.95 -12.23 -16.68
CA THR A 339 -8.87 -12.63 -17.61
C THR A 339 -7.49 -12.39 -17.03
N ARG A 340 -7.40 -11.51 -16.03
CA ARG A 340 -6.21 -11.19 -15.23
C ARG A 340 -6.62 -11.14 -13.76
N PRO A 341 -5.69 -10.99 -12.79
CA PRO A 341 -6.08 -10.64 -11.43
C PRO A 341 -6.91 -9.36 -11.45
N VAL A 342 -8.10 -9.38 -10.84
CA VAL A 342 -9.06 -8.28 -10.86
C VAL A 342 -9.36 -7.83 -9.44
N ASP A 343 -9.19 -6.53 -9.20
CA ASP A 343 -9.69 -5.85 -8.02
C ASP A 343 -10.98 -5.09 -8.34
N THR A 344 -12.01 -5.27 -7.53
CA THR A 344 -13.30 -4.59 -7.71
C THR A 344 -13.78 -3.95 -6.42
N TYR A 345 -14.55 -2.87 -6.57
CA TYR A 345 -15.45 -2.37 -5.54
C TYR A 345 -16.87 -2.86 -5.81
N VAL A 346 -17.50 -3.45 -4.81
CA VAL A 346 -18.79 -4.10 -4.92
C VAL A 346 -19.82 -3.33 -4.13
N LEU A 347 -20.97 -3.03 -4.75
CA LEU A 347 -22.13 -2.38 -4.12
C LEU A 347 -23.32 -3.35 -4.16
N GLY A 348 -23.86 -3.69 -2.99
CA GLY A 348 -25.04 -4.55 -2.88
C GLY A 348 -26.31 -3.85 -3.35
N LYS A 349 -27.34 -4.64 -3.71
CA LYS A 349 -28.61 -4.15 -4.27
C LYS A 349 -29.31 -3.12 -3.41
N ASP A 350 -29.44 -3.36 -2.10
CA ASP A 350 -30.12 -2.44 -1.19
C ASP A 350 -29.42 -1.08 -1.12
N ASP A 351 -28.09 -1.10 -1.11
CA ASP A 351 -27.25 0.10 -1.09
C ASP A 351 -27.24 0.80 -2.45
N PHE A 352 -27.28 0.05 -3.55
CA PHE A 352 -27.45 0.58 -4.90
C PHE A 352 -28.79 1.29 -5.06
N ASP A 353 -29.90 0.69 -4.60
CA ASP A 353 -31.22 1.26 -4.63
C ASP A 353 -31.31 2.53 -3.77
N ALA A 354 -30.69 2.51 -2.58
CA ALA A 354 -30.58 3.68 -1.71
C ALA A 354 -29.77 4.82 -2.37
N ALA A 355 -28.65 4.51 -3.03
CA ALA A 355 -27.84 5.50 -3.74
C ALA A 355 -28.60 6.14 -4.93
N ILE A 356 -29.34 5.32 -5.71
CA ILE A 356 -30.18 5.81 -6.80
C ILE A 356 -31.33 6.71 -6.29
N GLN A 357 -31.91 6.40 -5.14
CA GLN A 357 -32.96 7.23 -4.54
C GLN A 357 -32.43 8.55 -4.00
N ALA A 358 -31.23 8.53 -3.43
CA ALA A 358 -30.60 9.70 -2.83
C ALA A 358 -30.03 10.69 -3.87
N SER A 359 -29.62 10.20 -5.06
CA SER A 359 -29.00 11.04 -6.09
C SER A 359 -29.64 10.91 -7.44
N THR A 360 -30.29 12.01 -7.89
CA THR A 360 -30.85 12.13 -9.24
C THR A 360 -29.75 12.07 -10.30
N SER A 361 -28.60 12.67 -10.04
CA SER A 361 -27.44 12.67 -10.93
C SER A 361 -26.91 11.25 -11.16
N PHE A 362 -26.79 10.44 -10.12
CA PHE A 362 -26.36 9.04 -10.22
C PHE A 362 -27.34 8.21 -11.06
N ARG A 363 -28.63 8.35 -10.80
CA ARG A 363 -29.69 7.69 -11.58
C ARG A 363 -29.63 8.03 -13.07
N GLU A 364 -29.45 9.31 -13.42
CA GLU A 364 -29.38 9.74 -14.82
C GLU A 364 -28.14 9.23 -15.52
N GLN A 365 -27.00 9.19 -14.84
CA GLN A 365 -25.76 8.69 -15.40
C GLN A 365 -25.81 7.18 -15.66
N LEU A 366 -26.30 6.39 -14.70
CA LEU A 366 -26.50 4.96 -14.89
C LEU A 366 -27.48 4.67 -16.04
N ARG A 367 -28.55 5.45 -16.17
CA ARG A 367 -29.46 5.32 -17.33
C ARG A 367 -28.77 5.59 -18.65
N ARG A 368 -27.89 6.59 -18.76
CA ARG A 368 -27.13 6.85 -19.98
C ARG A 368 -26.25 5.66 -20.36
N VAL A 369 -25.55 5.07 -19.39
CA VAL A 369 -24.72 3.87 -19.63
C VAL A 369 -25.58 2.68 -20.01
N TYR A 370 -26.73 2.49 -19.35
CA TYR A 370 -27.71 1.46 -19.69
C TYR A 370 -28.15 1.54 -21.16
N PHE A 371 -28.54 2.73 -21.63
CA PHE A 371 -28.95 2.95 -23.03
C PHE A 371 -27.80 2.89 -24.05
N ALA A 372 -26.56 3.13 -23.62
CA ALA A 372 -25.39 3.02 -24.50
C ALA A 372 -24.92 1.57 -24.72
N ARG A 373 -25.28 0.66 -23.83
CA ARG A 373 -24.93 -0.78 -23.88
C ARG A 373 -26.04 -1.67 -24.44
N HIS A 374 -27.19 -1.08 -24.79
CA HIS A 374 -28.36 -1.70 -25.43
C HIS A 374 -28.70 -0.98 -26.73
#